data_e1bb72cd248dbb4a34908f204290b29d
#
_entry.id   e1bb72cd248dbb4a34908f204290b29d
#
_cell.length_a   1.000
_cell.length_b   1.000
_cell.length_c   1.000
_cell.angle_alpha   90.00
_cell.angle_beta   90.00
_cell.angle_gamma   90.00
#
_symmetry.space_group_name_H-M   'P 1'
#
loop_
_entity.id
_entity.type
_entity.pdbx_description
1 polymer ?
#
loop_
_entity_poly.entity_id
_entity_poly.type
_entity_poly.pdbx_seq_one_letter_code
_entity_poly.pdbx_strand_id
1 'polypeptide(L)'
;MPSDAAWVDSGQWANWTNNGYILYNNIWGSGAGSQTIWARSGTNWGVVANHPRTSGVKSYPNTGKTLNRTLSSLRSVTSSFNVSVPADGDYATTYDIWANNHAYEVMIWANQQGAVGPIAEQYDANGAVPNVRNLSVGGHTWNVYRGSNGANAVFSFIRTDTNSGTIDLLAIMNWLRTNNWWGDVTVGEVQFGFEITGTAGQSNFTVNSFGLNYS
;
A
#
# COMPACT_ATOMS: atom_id res chain seq x y z
N MET A 1 14.08 16.40 -6.18
CA MET A 1 14.49 15.07 -6.68
C MET A 1 15.98 14.90 -6.49
N PRO A 2 16.48 13.73 -6.13
CA PRO A 2 17.93 13.50 -5.98
C PRO A 2 18.64 13.53 -7.34
N SER A 3 19.82 14.12 -7.35
CA SER A 3 20.64 14.22 -8.59
C SER A 3 21.25 12.89 -9.04
N ASP A 4 21.26 11.90 -8.16
CA ASP A 4 21.80 10.55 -8.35
C ASP A 4 20.70 9.50 -8.63
N ALA A 5 19.48 9.93 -9.00
CA ALA A 5 18.42 9.02 -9.40
C ALA A 5 18.80 8.30 -10.71
N ALA A 6 18.67 6.97 -10.69
CA ALA A 6 18.89 6.12 -11.86
C ALA A 6 17.72 6.17 -12.86
N TRP A 7 16.54 6.53 -12.38
CA TRP A 7 15.34 6.66 -13.19
C TRP A 7 14.46 7.78 -12.67
N VAL A 8 13.87 8.56 -13.59
CA VAL A 8 12.91 9.63 -13.31
C VAL A 8 11.88 9.66 -14.43
N ASP A 9 10.58 9.70 -14.07
CA ASP A 9 9.50 9.77 -15.05
C ASP A 9 8.27 10.48 -14.46
N SER A 10 7.52 11.19 -15.31
CA SER A 10 6.27 11.88 -14.93
C SER A 10 5.05 11.30 -15.65
N GLY A 11 5.21 10.27 -16.44
CA GLY A 11 4.13 9.59 -17.15
C GLY A 11 3.14 8.96 -16.17
N GLN A 12 1.86 9.10 -16.46
CA GLN A 12 0.77 8.57 -15.62
C GLN A 12 0.95 7.08 -15.29
N TRP A 13 1.34 6.29 -16.27
CA TRP A 13 1.53 4.84 -16.17
C TRP A 13 3.00 4.42 -16.28
N ALA A 14 3.91 5.36 -16.04
CA ALA A 14 5.34 5.08 -16.07
C ALA A 14 5.68 3.96 -15.09
N ASN A 15 6.53 3.04 -15.52
CA ASN A 15 7.02 1.93 -14.71
C ASN A 15 8.49 1.61 -15.01
N TRP A 16 9.16 1.01 -14.06
CA TRP A 16 10.56 0.66 -14.17
C TRP A 16 10.87 -0.60 -13.38
N THR A 17 11.54 -1.56 -14.02
CA THR A 17 11.93 -2.82 -13.39
C THR A 17 13.38 -2.76 -12.95
N ASN A 18 13.62 -3.09 -11.68
CA ASN A 18 14.98 -3.14 -11.12
C ASN A 18 15.07 -4.25 -10.05
N ASN A 19 16.02 -5.16 -10.22
CA ASN A 19 16.32 -6.24 -9.28
C ASN A 19 15.09 -7.05 -8.81
N GLY A 20 14.18 -7.36 -9.74
CA GLY A 20 12.98 -8.15 -9.47
C GLY A 20 11.85 -7.38 -8.79
N TYR A 21 11.98 -6.06 -8.64
CA TYR A 21 10.91 -5.15 -8.27
C TYR A 21 10.46 -4.34 -9.48
N ILE A 22 9.18 -3.99 -9.50
CA ILE A 22 8.59 -3.10 -10.49
C ILE A 22 8.09 -1.85 -9.76
N LEU A 23 8.55 -0.69 -10.18
CA LEU A 23 8.07 0.61 -9.72
C LEU A 23 6.98 1.11 -10.64
N TYR A 24 5.93 1.70 -10.08
CA TYR A 24 4.81 2.29 -10.81
C TYR A 24 4.55 3.72 -10.33
N ASN A 25 4.42 4.67 -11.24
CA ASN A 25 3.97 6.03 -10.93
C ASN A 25 2.46 6.08 -10.62
N ASN A 26 1.67 5.29 -11.32
CA ASN A 26 0.29 4.91 -11.06
C ASN A 26 -0.64 6.08 -10.65
N ILE A 27 -0.78 7.07 -11.53
CA ILE A 27 -1.68 8.22 -11.35
C ILE A 27 -3.05 7.87 -11.96
N TRP A 28 -3.87 7.09 -11.26
CA TRP A 28 -5.10 6.54 -11.81
C TRP A 28 -6.36 7.36 -11.47
N GLY A 29 -6.28 8.22 -10.46
CA GLY A 29 -7.46 8.90 -9.92
C GLY A 29 -7.93 10.09 -10.73
N SER A 30 -9.22 10.32 -10.74
CA SER A 30 -9.82 11.48 -11.39
C SER A 30 -9.41 12.80 -10.71
N GLY A 31 -9.12 13.82 -11.51
CA GLY A 31 -8.71 15.13 -11.03
C GLY A 31 -7.32 15.15 -10.38
N ALA A 32 -6.48 14.17 -10.70
CA ALA A 32 -5.09 14.16 -10.25
C ALA A 32 -4.32 15.37 -10.77
N GLY A 33 -3.41 15.88 -9.96
CA GLY A 33 -2.42 16.89 -10.33
C GLY A 33 -1.12 16.26 -10.85
N SER A 34 -0.03 17.01 -10.78
CA SER A 34 1.28 16.53 -11.23
C SER A 34 1.93 15.57 -10.23
N GLN A 35 2.61 14.56 -10.76
CA GLN A 35 3.44 13.66 -9.98
C GLN A 35 4.63 13.19 -10.82
N THR A 36 5.81 13.20 -10.22
CA THR A 36 7.03 12.68 -10.81
C THR A 36 7.62 11.65 -9.87
N ILE A 37 7.81 10.43 -10.36
CA ILE A 37 8.52 9.37 -9.65
C ILE A 37 10.01 9.42 -9.96
N TRP A 38 10.83 9.14 -8.97
CA TRP A 38 12.28 8.98 -9.11
C TRP A 38 12.74 7.74 -8.35
N ALA A 39 13.79 7.09 -8.81
CA ALA A 39 14.34 5.93 -8.13
C ALA A 39 15.87 5.86 -8.23
N ARG A 40 16.51 5.44 -7.14
CA ARG A 40 17.89 4.93 -7.14
C ARG A 40 17.92 3.43 -7.37
N SER A 41 16.88 2.74 -6.87
CA SER A 41 16.67 1.30 -7.06
C SER A 41 15.20 0.95 -6.89
N GLY A 42 14.80 -0.31 -7.14
CA GLY A 42 13.46 -0.81 -6.86
C GLY A 42 13.05 -0.76 -5.38
N THR A 43 14.00 -0.51 -4.48
CA THR A 43 13.80 -0.47 -3.02
C THR A 43 14.18 0.88 -2.36
N ASN A 44 14.65 1.84 -3.16
CA ASN A 44 14.91 3.22 -2.73
C ASN A 44 14.43 4.19 -3.81
N TRP A 45 13.30 4.83 -3.57
CA TRP A 45 12.58 5.65 -4.53
C TRP A 45 11.66 6.66 -3.86
N GLY A 46 11.05 7.53 -4.62
CA GLY A 46 10.04 8.44 -4.12
C GLY A 46 9.28 9.17 -5.19
N VAL A 47 8.32 9.96 -4.78
CA VAL A 47 7.56 10.86 -5.66
C VAL A 47 7.57 12.28 -5.14
N VAL A 48 7.55 13.22 -6.09
CA VAL A 48 7.19 14.61 -5.88
C VAL A 48 5.79 14.78 -6.45
N ALA A 49 4.80 15.01 -5.60
CA ALA A 49 3.40 15.08 -5.97
C ALA A 49 2.76 16.41 -5.59
N ASN A 50 1.85 16.89 -6.43
CA ASN A 50 1.02 18.06 -6.17
C ASN A 50 -0.40 17.78 -6.64
N HIS A 51 -1.15 17.08 -5.81
CA HIS A 51 -2.54 16.69 -6.07
C HIS A 51 -3.52 17.60 -5.31
N PRO A 52 -4.62 18.03 -5.95
CA PRO A 52 -5.63 18.81 -5.25
C PRO A 52 -6.28 18.00 -4.12
N ARG A 53 -6.58 18.67 -3.00
CA ARG A 53 -7.29 18.06 -1.86
C ARG A 53 -8.79 18.00 -2.15
N THR A 54 -9.17 17.11 -3.04
CA THR A 54 -10.56 16.78 -3.38
C THR A 54 -10.85 15.33 -3.08
N SER A 55 -12.11 14.91 -3.10
CA SER A 55 -12.48 13.51 -2.84
C SER A 55 -11.83 12.53 -3.81
N GLY A 56 -11.62 11.32 -3.34
CA GLY A 56 -11.07 10.19 -4.10
C GLY A 56 -9.55 10.19 -4.21
N VAL A 57 -9.02 8.99 -4.23
CA VAL A 57 -7.59 8.73 -4.40
C VAL A 57 -7.12 9.25 -5.77
N LYS A 58 -5.96 9.90 -5.82
CA LYS A 58 -5.36 10.45 -7.03
C LYS A 58 -4.31 9.52 -7.64
N SER A 59 -3.52 8.88 -6.78
CA SER A 59 -2.44 8.00 -7.23
C SER A 59 -2.10 6.97 -6.17
N TYR A 60 -1.48 5.88 -6.62
CA TYR A 60 -0.81 4.91 -5.76
C TYR A 60 0.57 4.58 -6.34
N PRO A 61 1.55 5.50 -6.25
CA PRO A 61 2.94 5.17 -6.58
C PRO A 61 3.43 4.09 -5.63
N ASN A 62 4.01 3.04 -6.21
CA ASN A 62 4.41 1.87 -5.44
C ASN A 62 5.59 1.11 -6.05
N THR A 63 6.21 0.27 -5.24
CA THR A 63 7.10 -0.80 -5.66
C THR A 63 6.39 -2.13 -5.47
N GLY A 64 6.44 -3.01 -6.46
CA GLY A 64 5.79 -4.31 -6.43
C GLY A 64 6.75 -5.47 -6.69
N LYS A 65 6.40 -6.63 -6.17
CA LYS A 65 7.06 -7.90 -6.45
C LYS A 65 6.03 -9.01 -6.62
N THR A 66 6.12 -9.71 -7.74
CA THR A 66 5.22 -10.82 -8.07
C THR A 66 5.69 -12.10 -7.38
N LEU A 67 4.79 -12.74 -6.65
CA LEU A 67 5.00 -14.03 -6.01
C LEU A 67 4.44 -15.17 -6.86
N ASN A 68 3.18 -15.07 -7.29
CA ASN A 68 2.42 -16.09 -8.02
C ASN A 68 2.50 -17.46 -7.32
N ARG A 69 2.19 -17.48 -6.03
CA ARG A 69 2.24 -18.67 -5.17
C ARG A 69 0.91 -18.89 -4.48
N THR A 70 0.48 -20.14 -4.40
CA THR A 70 -0.64 -20.53 -3.53
C THR A 70 -0.28 -20.25 -2.07
N LEU A 71 -1.19 -19.67 -1.30
CA LEU A 71 -0.94 -19.28 0.10
C LEU A 71 -0.42 -20.44 0.94
N SER A 72 -1.00 -21.65 0.76
CA SER A 72 -0.56 -22.84 1.48
C SER A 72 0.84 -23.33 1.09
N SER A 73 1.40 -22.89 -0.02
CA SER A 73 2.76 -23.24 -0.44
C SER A 73 3.83 -22.30 0.12
N LEU A 74 3.42 -21.15 0.68
CA LEU A 74 4.32 -20.16 1.26
C LEU A 74 4.70 -20.56 2.69
N ARG A 75 5.99 -20.53 3.00
CA ARG A 75 6.54 -20.81 4.34
C ARG A 75 6.89 -19.55 5.10
N SER A 76 7.23 -18.47 4.38
CA SER A 76 7.47 -17.16 4.94
C SER A 76 7.14 -16.07 3.92
N VAL A 77 6.59 -14.96 4.37
CA VAL A 77 6.50 -13.69 3.61
C VAL A 77 6.69 -12.58 4.61
N THR A 78 7.87 -11.98 4.60
CA THR A 78 8.22 -10.89 5.52
C THR A 78 8.67 -9.67 4.75
N SER A 79 8.29 -8.50 5.22
CA SER A 79 8.68 -7.24 4.62
C SER A 79 9.20 -6.27 5.66
N SER A 80 10.20 -5.48 5.27
CA SER A 80 10.71 -4.34 6.05
C SER A 80 10.60 -3.07 5.22
N PHE A 81 10.35 -1.94 5.88
CA PHE A 81 10.23 -0.64 5.24
C PHE A 81 10.76 0.49 6.14
N ASN A 82 11.18 1.56 5.50
CA ASN A 82 11.47 2.85 6.11
C ASN A 82 11.06 3.94 5.12
N VAL A 83 10.22 4.87 5.55
CA VAL A 83 9.69 5.94 4.71
C VAL A 83 9.86 7.31 5.34
N SER A 84 9.93 8.33 4.50
CA SER A 84 9.78 9.74 4.87
C SER A 84 8.55 10.28 4.16
N VAL A 85 7.59 10.80 4.92
CA VAL A 85 6.30 11.28 4.43
C VAL A 85 6.04 12.72 4.89
N PRO A 86 5.21 13.48 4.16
CA PRO A 86 4.86 14.84 4.55
C PRO A 86 4.10 14.87 5.90
N ALA A 87 4.27 15.97 6.65
CA ALA A 87 3.51 16.19 7.88
C ALA A 87 2.06 16.66 7.63
N ASP A 88 1.73 17.07 6.40
CA ASP A 88 0.38 17.50 5.99
C ASP A 88 0.03 16.91 4.61
N GLY A 89 -1.26 16.66 4.41
CA GLY A 89 -1.81 16.03 3.23
C GLY A 89 -2.89 15.02 3.61
N ASP A 90 -3.42 14.34 2.60
CA ASP A 90 -4.41 13.26 2.75
C ASP A 90 -3.86 12.02 2.06
N TYR A 91 -3.29 11.09 2.82
CA TYR A 91 -2.62 9.91 2.28
C TYR A 91 -2.54 8.76 3.29
N ALA A 92 -2.25 7.56 2.78
CA ALA A 92 -1.83 6.40 3.56
C ALA A 92 -0.53 5.81 2.98
N THR A 93 0.37 5.33 3.86
CA THR A 93 1.46 4.44 3.47
C THR A 93 0.98 3.02 3.63
N THR A 94 0.90 2.27 2.55
CA THR A 94 0.20 0.99 2.54
C THR A 94 0.86 -0.06 1.66
N TYR A 95 0.66 -1.33 2.05
CA TYR A 95 0.78 -2.45 1.15
C TYR A 95 -0.54 -2.66 0.44
N ASP A 96 -0.48 -3.12 -0.83
CA ASP A 96 -1.58 -3.76 -1.54
C ASP A 96 -1.11 -5.16 -1.95
N ILE A 97 -1.78 -6.18 -1.41
CA ILE A 97 -1.53 -7.57 -1.77
C ILE A 97 -2.72 -8.05 -2.60
N TRP A 98 -2.43 -8.32 -3.85
CA TRP A 98 -3.42 -8.81 -4.81
C TRP A 98 -3.46 -10.33 -4.83
N ALA A 99 -4.65 -10.92 -4.78
CA ALA A 99 -4.83 -12.36 -4.83
C ALA A 99 -5.95 -12.78 -5.78
N ASN A 100 -5.85 -14.02 -6.31
CA ASN A 100 -6.79 -14.62 -7.25
C ASN A 100 -7.12 -13.69 -8.44
N ASN A 101 -6.08 -13.21 -9.12
CA ASN A 101 -6.22 -12.32 -10.27
C ASN A 101 -7.10 -11.08 -9.96
N HIS A 102 -6.78 -10.38 -8.89
CA HIS A 102 -7.46 -9.17 -8.38
C HIS A 102 -8.89 -9.40 -7.82
N ALA A 103 -9.30 -10.64 -7.54
CA ALA A 103 -10.55 -10.88 -6.83
C ALA A 103 -10.51 -10.39 -5.38
N TYR A 104 -9.30 -10.35 -4.80
CA TYR A 104 -9.04 -9.89 -3.43
C TYR A 104 -7.91 -8.87 -3.38
N GLU A 105 -8.10 -7.86 -2.56
CA GLU A 105 -7.13 -6.82 -2.22
C GLU A 105 -6.93 -6.79 -0.71
N VAL A 106 -5.71 -6.95 -0.24
CA VAL A 106 -5.36 -6.79 1.17
C VAL A 106 -4.51 -5.55 1.32
N MET A 107 -5.07 -4.53 1.98
CA MET A 107 -4.37 -3.29 2.32
C MET A 107 -3.81 -3.39 3.73
N ILE A 108 -2.54 -3.02 3.91
CA ILE A 108 -1.90 -2.96 5.23
C ILE A 108 -1.33 -1.56 5.40
N TRP A 109 -2.04 -0.72 6.17
CA TRP A 109 -1.69 0.68 6.37
C TRP A 109 -0.71 0.83 7.53
N ALA A 110 0.51 1.22 7.25
CA ALA A 110 1.53 1.48 8.26
C ALA A 110 1.30 2.83 8.95
N ASN A 111 0.94 3.86 8.18
CA ASN A 111 0.55 5.18 8.67
C ASN A 111 -0.52 5.80 7.77
N GLN A 112 -1.12 6.87 8.28
CA GLN A 112 -2.06 7.69 7.54
C GLN A 112 -2.01 9.13 8.02
N GLN A 113 -2.40 10.06 7.16
CA GLN A 113 -2.49 11.48 7.44
C GLN A 113 -3.74 12.07 6.78
N GLY A 114 -4.41 12.99 7.49
CA GLY A 114 -5.53 13.76 6.98
C GLY A 114 -6.82 12.96 6.78
N ALA A 115 -7.63 13.38 5.80
CA ALA A 115 -8.97 12.87 5.57
C ALA A 115 -8.96 11.63 4.66
N VAL A 116 -8.47 10.52 5.19
CA VAL A 116 -8.48 9.20 4.53
C VAL A 116 -9.13 8.15 5.43
N GLY A 117 -9.68 7.12 4.85
CA GLY A 117 -10.30 6.01 5.57
C GLY A 117 -10.43 4.76 4.70
N PRO A 118 -10.49 3.56 5.31
CA PRO A 118 -10.59 2.32 4.59
C PRO A 118 -11.98 2.11 3.98
N ILE A 119 -12.04 1.22 3.00
CA ILE A 119 -13.31 0.62 2.56
C ILE A 119 -13.80 -0.31 3.67
N ALA A 120 -15.08 -0.17 4.04
CA ALA A 120 -15.70 -0.94 5.12
C ALA A 120 -17.13 -1.36 4.75
N GLU A 121 -17.65 -2.41 5.41
CA GLU A 121 -19.04 -2.83 5.30
C GLU A 121 -19.99 -1.88 6.03
N GLN A 122 -19.50 -1.21 7.09
CA GLN A 122 -20.30 -0.33 7.94
C GLN A 122 -19.59 1.01 8.16
N TYR A 123 -20.39 2.07 8.21
CA TYR A 123 -19.96 3.43 8.52
C TYR A 123 -20.87 4.02 9.57
N ASP A 124 -20.31 4.80 10.49
CA ASP A 124 -21.03 5.60 11.47
C ASP A 124 -20.68 7.09 11.32
N ALA A 125 -21.08 7.92 12.28
CA ALA A 125 -20.80 9.35 12.27
C ALA A 125 -19.29 9.68 12.32
N ASN A 126 -18.44 8.74 12.75
CA ASN A 126 -16.99 8.88 12.86
C ASN A 126 -16.24 8.25 11.68
N GLY A 127 -16.94 7.67 10.71
CA GLY A 127 -16.36 7.02 9.52
C GLY A 127 -16.51 5.51 9.53
N ALA A 128 -15.53 4.81 8.94
CA ALA A 128 -15.55 3.36 8.81
C ALA A 128 -15.51 2.65 10.17
N VAL A 129 -16.36 1.63 10.32
CA VAL A 129 -16.42 0.82 11.56
C VAL A 129 -15.62 -0.47 11.36
N PRO A 130 -14.61 -0.76 12.21
CA PRO A 130 -13.82 -1.97 12.07
C PRO A 130 -14.63 -3.23 12.42
N ASN A 131 -14.43 -4.29 11.63
CA ASN A 131 -14.96 -5.62 11.92
C ASN A 131 -14.23 -6.27 13.10
N VAL A 132 -12.93 -5.99 13.26
CA VAL A 132 -12.11 -6.47 14.38
C VAL A 132 -11.26 -5.32 14.91
N ARG A 133 -11.26 -5.14 16.24
CA ARG A 133 -10.45 -4.12 16.93
C ARG A 133 -9.29 -4.76 17.66
N ASN A 134 -8.15 -4.05 17.68
CA ASN A 134 -6.96 -4.42 18.44
C ASN A 134 -6.47 -5.86 18.16
N LEU A 135 -6.53 -6.27 16.90
CA LEU A 135 -5.99 -7.56 16.47
C LEU A 135 -4.46 -7.54 16.49
N SER A 136 -3.85 -8.44 17.25
CA SER A 136 -2.40 -8.65 17.24
C SER A 136 -2.05 -9.77 16.26
N VAL A 137 -1.41 -9.42 15.13
CA VAL A 137 -0.94 -10.36 14.11
C VAL A 137 0.21 -9.73 13.30
N GLY A 138 1.11 -10.54 12.79
CA GLY A 138 2.22 -10.07 11.95
C GLY A 138 3.23 -9.17 12.68
N GLY A 139 3.27 -9.23 14.01
CA GLY A 139 4.17 -8.44 14.86
C GLY A 139 3.61 -7.07 15.27
N HIS A 140 2.36 -6.77 14.93
CA HIS A 140 1.73 -5.47 15.19
C HIS A 140 0.26 -5.63 15.62
N THR A 141 -0.35 -4.52 16.06
CA THR A 141 -1.76 -4.44 16.44
C THR A 141 -2.52 -3.58 15.44
N TRP A 142 -3.68 -4.07 14.99
CA TRP A 142 -4.46 -3.52 13.90
C TRP A 142 -5.93 -3.35 14.26
N ASN A 143 -6.57 -2.34 13.69
CA ASN A 143 -7.99 -2.38 13.45
C ASN A 143 -8.22 -2.94 12.04
N VAL A 144 -9.14 -3.89 11.90
CA VAL A 144 -9.34 -4.63 10.65
C VAL A 144 -10.72 -4.35 10.10
N TYR A 145 -10.77 -4.04 8.82
CA TYR A 145 -11.98 -3.72 8.07
C TYR A 145 -12.11 -4.66 6.88
N ARG A 146 -13.31 -4.93 6.48
CA ARG A 146 -13.60 -5.58 5.21
C ARG A 146 -14.75 -4.89 4.49
N GLY A 147 -14.73 -4.96 3.17
CA GLY A 147 -15.74 -4.37 2.32
C GLY A 147 -15.50 -4.72 0.86
N SER A 148 -16.07 -3.94 -0.03
CA SER A 148 -15.88 -4.08 -1.47
C SER A 148 -15.84 -2.70 -2.12
N ASN A 149 -15.02 -2.56 -3.16
CA ASN A 149 -15.03 -1.38 -4.03
C ASN A 149 -15.95 -1.58 -5.25
N GLY A 150 -16.73 -2.67 -5.29
CA GLY A 150 -17.60 -3.05 -6.40
C GLY A 150 -16.94 -3.97 -7.43
N ALA A 151 -15.61 -4.07 -7.45
CA ALA A 151 -14.86 -4.94 -8.35
C ALA A 151 -14.21 -6.12 -7.60
N ASN A 152 -13.69 -5.88 -6.40
CA ASN A 152 -13.03 -6.89 -5.58
C ASN A 152 -13.41 -6.74 -4.10
N ALA A 153 -13.19 -7.81 -3.33
CA ALA A 153 -13.25 -7.76 -1.87
C ALA A 153 -11.96 -7.10 -1.34
N VAL A 154 -12.14 -6.18 -0.38
CA VAL A 154 -11.04 -5.41 0.22
C VAL A 154 -10.96 -5.71 1.71
N PHE A 155 -9.77 -6.08 2.19
CA PHE A 155 -9.46 -6.29 3.60
C PHE A 155 -8.38 -5.32 4.03
N SER A 156 -8.67 -4.45 5.00
CA SER A 156 -7.73 -3.40 5.43
C SER A 156 -7.31 -3.58 6.87
N PHE A 157 -6.00 -3.68 7.09
CA PHE A 157 -5.36 -3.74 8.41
C PHE A 157 -4.70 -2.39 8.67
N ILE A 158 -5.19 -1.64 9.68
CA ILE A 158 -4.80 -0.26 9.88
C ILE A 158 -4.08 -0.05 11.20
N ARG A 159 -2.85 0.47 11.13
CA ARG A 159 -2.12 1.22 12.17
C ARG A 159 -2.08 2.68 11.77
N THR A 160 -1.67 3.56 12.68
CA THR A 160 -1.77 5.00 12.43
C THR A 160 -0.47 5.77 12.41
N ASP A 161 0.67 5.19 12.81
CA ASP A 161 1.81 6.03 13.21
C ASP A 161 3.21 5.46 12.94
N THR A 162 3.36 4.48 12.04
CA THR A 162 4.66 3.83 11.82
C THR A 162 5.28 4.20 10.47
N ASN A 163 6.46 4.81 10.50
CA ASN A 163 7.25 5.14 9.30
C ASN A 163 8.37 4.14 9.03
N SER A 164 8.58 3.16 9.89
CA SER A 164 9.53 2.07 9.70
C SER A 164 9.13 0.84 10.49
N GLY A 165 9.50 -0.33 10.00
CA GLY A 165 9.24 -1.59 10.70
C GLY A 165 9.41 -2.82 9.82
N THR A 166 9.13 -3.96 10.44
CA THR A 166 9.06 -5.26 9.79
C THR A 166 7.69 -5.86 10.06
N ILE A 167 7.08 -6.45 9.05
CA ILE A 167 5.76 -7.07 9.13
C ILE A 167 5.85 -8.50 8.62
N ASP A 168 5.28 -9.45 9.37
CA ASP A 168 5.01 -10.81 8.89
C ASP A 168 3.69 -10.79 8.08
N LEU A 169 3.82 -10.64 6.77
CA LEU A 169 2.70 -10.59 5.85
C LEU A 169 2.00 -11.96 5.74
N LEU A 170 2.76 -13.06 5.88
CA LEU A 170 2.18 -14.41 5.84
C LEU A 170 1.24 -14.64 7.02
N ALA A 171 1.60 -14.18 8.21
CA ALA A 171 0.72 -14.27 9.38
C ALA A 171 -0.61 -13.53 9.16
N ILE A 172 -0.58 -12.33 8.54
CA ILE A 172 -1.79 -11.57 8.20
C ILE A 172 -2.64 -12.33 7.17
N MET A 173 -2.04 -12.83 6.11
CA MET A 173 -2.73 -13.60 5.07
C MET A 173 -3.33 -14.89 5.62
N ASN A 174 -2.62 -15.60 6.49
CA ASN A 174 -3.13 -16.81 7.16
C ASN A 174 -4.25 -16.49 8.15
N TRP A 175 -4.21 -15.33 8.81
CA TRP A 175 -5.31 -14.90 9.67
C TRP A 175 -6.62 -14.77 8.88
N LEU A 176 -6.59 -14.17 7.68
CA LEU A 176 -7.75 -14.07 6.79
C LEU A 176 -8.29 -15.46 6.41
N ARG A 177 -7.40 -16.42 6.11
CA ARG A 177 -7.77 -17.78 5.79
C ARG A 177 -8.40 -18.52 6.98
N THR A 178 -7.78 -18.41 8.15
CA THR A 178 -8.26 -19.06 9.39
C THR A 178 -9.63 -18.54 9.81
N ASN A 179 -9.93 -17.26 9.54
CA ASN A 179 -11.21 -16.65 9.85
C ASN A 179 -12.24 -16.76 8.70
N ASN A 180 -11.96 -17.55 7.67
CA ASN A 180 -12.83 -17.77 6.50
C ASN A 180 -13.20 -16.49 5.74
N TRP A 181 -12.32 -15.49 5.73
CA TRP A 181 -12.51 -14.28 4.93
C TRP A 181 -12.07 -14.49 3.47
N TRP A 182 -11.15 -15.41 3.25
CA TRP A 182 -10.79 -15.98 1.96
C TRP A 182 -10.37 -17.45 2.11
N GLY A 183 -10.15 -18.14 0.99
CA GLY A 183 -9.70 -19.54 0.96
C GLY A 183 -8.18 -19.69 0.81
N ASP A 184 -7.77 -20.76 0.15
CA ASP A 184 -6.37 -20.97 -0.24
C ASP A 184 -6.10 -20.25 -1.57
N VAL A 185 -5.92 -18.95 -1.49
CA VAL A 185 -5.76 -18.06 -2.64
C VAL A 185 -4.39 -18.19 -3.30
N THR A 186 -4.30 -17.80 -4.57
CA THR A 186 -3.02 -17.52 -5.22
C THR A 186 -2.64 -16.08 -4.95
N VAL A 187 -1.57 -15.86 -4.17
CA VAL A 187 -0.97 -14.55 -3.93
C VAL A 187 -0.25 -14.11 -5.19
N GLY A 188 -0.70 -13.04 -5.80
CA GLY A 188 -0.15 -12.47 -7.03
C GLY A 188 1.01 -11.51 -6.76
N GLU A 189 0.73 -10.23 -6.77
CA GLU A 189 1.71 -9.16 -6.51
C GLU A 189 1.55 -8.60 -5.10
N VAL A 190 2.68 -8.36 -4.44
CA VAL A 190 2.77 -7.59 -3.19
C VAL A 190 3.35 -6.24 -3.55
N GLN A 191 2.56 -5.19 -3.38
CA GLN A 191 2.94 -3.80 -3.62
C GLN A 191 3.11 -3.05 -2.30
N PHE A 192 3.95 -2.01 -2.30
CA PHE A 192 4.14 -1.09 -1.17
C PHE A 192 4.36 0.33 -1.67
N GLY A 193 3.64 1.28 -1.12
CA GLY A 193 3.77 2.67 -1.53
C GLY A 193 2.83 3.62 -0.80
N PHE A 194 2.42 4.66 -1.51
CA PHE A 194 1.66 5.78 -0.96
C PHE A 194 0.33 5.93 -1.71
N GLU A 195 -0.78 5.65 -1.03
CA GLU A 195 -2.10 5.99 -1.55
C GLU A 195 -2.37 7.47 -1.24
N ILE A 196 -2.33 8.32 -2.27
CA ILE A 196 -2.41 9.77 -2.13
C ILE A 196 -3.77 10.26 -2.60
N THR A 197 -4.55 10.84 -1.69
CA THR A 197 -5.82 11.50 -1.98
C THR A 197 -5.64 13.00 -2.25
N GLY A 198 -4.69 13.64 -1.55
CA GLY A 198 -4.38 15.04 -1.75
C GLY A 198 -3.09 15.47 -1.07
N THR A 199 -2.49 16.57 -1.54
CA THR A 199 -1.24 17.10 -0.96
C THR A 199 -1.40 18.54 -0.52
N ALA A 200 -0.58 18.98 0.44
CA ALA A 200 -0.46 20.39 0.84
C ALA A 200 0.54 21.09 -0.09
N GLY A 201 0.09 21.38 -1.34
CA GLY A 201 1.00 21.85 -2.38
C GLY A 201 1.98 20.74 -2.83
N GLN A 202 3.16 21.13 -3.31
CA GLN A 202 4.19 20.18 -3.72
C GLN A 202 4.76 19.45 -2.51
N SER A 203 4.57 18.14 -2.47
CA SER A 203 4.94 17.27 -1.35
C SER A 203 5.86 16.13 -1.80
N ASN A 204 6.76 15.71 -0.90
CA ASN A 204 7.71 14.64 -1.15
C ASN A 204 7.36 13.40 -0.33
N PHE A 205 7.26 12.26 -0.99
CA PHE A 205 7.11 10.95 -0.37
C PHE A 205 8.32 10.10 -0.76
N THR A 206 8.97 9.47 0.20
CA THR A 206 10.20 8.71 -0.05
C THR A 206 10.16 7.36 0.65
N VAL A 207 10.46 6.31 -0.09
CA VAL A 207 10.85 5.00 0.44
C VAL A 207 12.37 5.01 0.58
N ASN A 208 12.85 5.16 1.81
CA ASN A 208 14.28 5.16 2.12
C ASN A 208 14.88 3.76 1.98
N SER A 209 14.11 2.75 2.38
CA SER A 209 14.43 1.35 2.15
C SER A 209 13.16 0.49 2.18
N PHE A 210 13.18 -0.56 1.37
CA PHE A 210 12.13 -1.57 1.31
C PHE A 210 12.75 -2.94 1.07
N GLY A 211 12.17 -3.99 1.65
CA GLY A 211 12.56 -5.37 1.41
C GLY A 211 11.37 -6.30 1.52
N LEU A 212 11.27 -7.26 0.60
CA LEU A 212 10.28 -8.32 0.61
C LEU A 212 11.00 -9.66 0.39
N ASN A 213 10.90 -10.55 1.39
CA ASN A 213 11.46 -11.89 1.36
C ASN A 213 10.35 -12.93 1.49
N TYR A 214 10.40 -13.98 0.68
CA TYR A 214 9.44 -15.08 0.75
C TYR A 214 10.10 -16.42 0.40
N SER A 215 9.55 -17.50 0.91
CA SER A 215 9.98 -18.88 0.64
C SER A 215 8.80 -19.85 0.59
#